data_ed431801107ecf3e7e7eb9314e217df7
#
_entry.id   ed431801107ecf3e7e7eb9314e217df7
#
_cell.length_a   1.000
_cell.length_b   1.000
_cell.length_c   1.000
_cell.angle_alpha   90.00
_cell.angle_beta   90.00
_cell.angle_gamma   90.00
#
_symmetry.space_group_name_H-M   'P 1'
#
loop_
_entity.id
_entity.type
_entity.pdbx_description
1 polymer ?
#
loop_
_entity_poly.entity_id
_entity_poly.type
_entity_poly.pdbx_seq_one_letter_code
_entity_poly.pdbx_strand_id
1 'polypeptide(L)'
;MSGFMSSTTAITICKVNSTVNFTLDALRAHAFTPNIDADGRRLGWVALGDPLDTDGFELAAVDGRYSGFSFRLDTRKASGAVIRLQLAEAVREEIASGKQVGSKRRKELKEAITAKLTARAEFVPSVIDCIWDAEKG
;
A
#
# COMPACT_ATOMS: atom_id res chain seq x y z
N MET A 1 -4.66 -14.13 -4.85
CA MET A 1 -3.87 -13.75 -3.67
C MET A 1 -2.78 -14.78 -3.43
N SER A 2 -1.56 -14.34 -3.29
CA SER A 2 -0.46 -15.19 -2.81
C SER A 2 -0.44 -15.09 -1.28
N GLY A 3 -0.57 -16.19 -0.61
CA GLY A 3 -0.47 -16.31 0.84
C GLY A 3 0.21 -17.62 1.20
N PHE A 4 0.38 -17.91 2.48
CA PHE A 4 1.02 -19.16 2.95
C PHE A 4 0.36 -20.44 2.42
N MET A 5 -0.87 -20.33 1.97
CA MET A 5 -1.63 -21.45 1.38
C MET A 5 -1.47 -21.55 -0.14
N SER A 6 -0.67 -20.70 -0.75
CA SER A 6 -0.38 -20.71 -2.20
C SER A 6 0.69 -21.77 -2.51
N SER A 7 0.56 -22.42 -3.67
CA SER A 7 1.56 -23.37 -4.19
C SER A 7 2.91 -22.73 -4.55
N THR A 8 2.93 -21.41 -4.71
CA THR A 8 4.14 -20.63 -4.95
C THR A 8 4.19 -19.49 -3.93
N THR A 9 5.06 -19.63 -2.94
CA THR A 9 5.22 -18.65 -1.87
C THR A 9 6.66 -18.15 -1.83
N ALA A 10 6.85 -16.84 -1.92
CA ALA A 10 8.11 -16.20 -1.61
C ALA A 10 8.14 -15.85 -0.11
N ILE A 11 9.18 -16.24 0.60
CA ILE A 11 9.34 -15.99 2.03
C ILE A 11 10.54 -15.08 2.23
N THR A 12 10.34 -14.00 2.98
CA THR A 12 11.41 -13.13 3.48
C THR A 12 11.49 -13.26 4.99
N ILE A 13 12.67 -13.59 5.50
CA ILE A 13 12.93 -13.70 6.93
C ILE A 13 13.64 -12.44 7.38
N CYS A 14 13.07 -11.74 8.36
CA CYS A 14 13.63 -10.54 8.96
C CYS A 14 13.86 -10.77 10.45
N LYS A 15 15.00 -10.31 10.96
CA LYS A 15 15.26 -10.28 12.40
C LYS A 15 14.96 -8.88 12.93
N VAL A 16 14.19 -8.80 13.99
CA VAL A 16 13.92 -7.54 14.66
C VAL A 16 15.07 -7.23 15.64
N ASN A 17 15.78 -6.13 15.41
CA ASN A 17 16.98 -5.74 16.18
C ASN A 17 16.68 -4.87 17.42
N SER A 18 15.43 -4.66 17.73
CA SER A 18 15.00 -3.87 18.90
C SER A 18 14.17 -4.72 19.84
N THR A 19 14.14 -4.34 21.13
CA THR A 19 13.23 -4.96 22.09
C THR A 19 11.80 -4.54 21.75
N VAL A 20 11.12 -5.35 20.99
CA VAL A 20 9.72 -5.14 20.64
C VAL A 20 8.87 -6.07 21.50
N ASN A 21 8.05 -5.49 22.36
CA ASN A 21 6.99 -6.25 23.02
C ASN A 21 5.85 -6.46 22.01
N PHE A 22 5.88 -7.58 21.32
CA PHE A 22 4.79 -7.95 20.45
C PHE A 22 3.57 -8.32 21.30
N THR A 23 2.49 -7.59 21.11
CA THR A 23 1.19 -7.86 21.75
C THR A 23 0.06 -7.76 20.74
N LEU A 24 -1.02 -8.49 20.99
CA LEU A 24 -2.23 -8.36 20.18
C LEU A 24 -2.84 -6.96 20.27
N ASP A 25 -2.71 -6.30 21.43
CA ASP A 25 -3.17 -4.92 21.59
C ASP A 25 -2.37 -3.94 20.74
N ALA A 26 -1.08 -4.17 20.52
CA ALA A 26 -0.29 -3.36 19.59
C ALA A 26 -0.77 -3.52 18.13
N LEU A 27 -1.15 -4.73 17.71
CA LEU A 27 -1.76 -4.95 16.39
C LEU A 27 -3.09 -4.21 16.27
N ARG A 28 -3.95 -4.28 17.28
CA ARG A 28 -5.24 -3.58 17.31
C ARG A 28 -5.08 -2.07 17.30
N ALA A 29 -4.09 -1.54 18.01
CA ALA A 29 -3.80 -0.10 18.03
C ALA A 29 -3.38 0.43 16.65
N HIS A 30 -2.79 -0.42 15.81
CA HIS A 30 -2.35 -0.09 14.45
C HIS A 30 -3.11 -0.89 13.40
N ALA A 31 -4.33 -1.30 13.69
CA ALA A 31 -5.19 -2.01 12.74
C ALA A 31 -5.52 -1.13 11.53
N PHE A 32 -5.83 -1.77 10.42
CA PHE A 32 -6.20 -1.08 9.20
C PHE A 32 -7.38 -0.13 9.44
N THR A 33 -7.26 1.08 8.95
CA THR A 33 -8.33 2.08 8.94
C THR A 33 -8.50 2.64 7.53
N PRO A 34 -9.70 3.13 7.17
CA PRO A 34 -9.92 3.77 5.88
C PRO A 34 -9.31 5.17 5.77
N ASN A 35 -8.58 5.62 6.78
CA ASN A 35 -7.94 6.93 6.80
C ASN A 35 -6.74 6.95 5.86
N ILE A 36 -6.61 8.02 5.09
CA ILE A 36 -5.52 8.21 4.14
C ILE A 36 -4.33 8.85 4.87
N ASP A 37 -3.14 8.25 4.72
CA ASP A 37 -1.90 8.79 5.29
C ASP A 37 -1.35 9.99 4.47
N ALA A 38 -0.22 10.55 4.92
CA ALA A 38 0.43 11.68 4.24
C ALA A 38 0.91 11.34 2.81
N ASP A 39 1.13 10.06 2.52
CA ASP A 39 1.56 9.57 1.20
C ASP A 39 0.37 9.14 0.32
N GLY A 40 -0.86 9.39 0.76
CA GLY A 40 -2.07 9.05 0.03
C GLY A 40 -2.44 7.57 0.05
N ARG A 41 -1.99 6.82 1.08
CA ARG A 41 -2.21 5.38 1.23
C ARG A 41 -3.12 5.10 2.42
N ARG A 42 -3.72 3.92 2.43
CA ARG A 42 -4.38 3.34 3.60
C ARG A 42 -3.61 2.10 4.01
N LEU A 43 -3.26 1.97 5.25
CA LEU A 43 -2.48 0.83 5.72
C LEU A 43 -2.83 0.45 7.17
N GLY A 44 -2.50 -0.77 7.52
CA GLY A 44 -2.64 -1.27 8.88
C GLY A 44 -2.67 -2.79 8.93
N TRP A 45 -2.75 -3.29 10.14
CA TRP A 45 -2.81 -4.71 10.41
C TRP A 45 -4.22 -5.25 10.27
N VAL A 46 -4.33 -6.45 9.75
CA VAL A 46 -5.58 -7.22 9.64
C VAL A 46 -5.33 -8.66 10.06
N ALA A 47 -6.39 -9.40 10.36
CA ALA A 47 -6.28 -10.81 10.68
C ALA A 47 -5.71 -11.62 9.51
N LEU A 48 -4.98 -12.68 9.81
CA LEU A 48 -4.41 -13.58 8.80
C LEU A 48 -5.52 -14.17 7.92
N GLY A 49 -5.39 -13.96 6.62
CA GLY A 49 -6.33 -14.49 5.63
C GLY A 49 -7.67 -13.75 5.53
N ASP A 50 -7.89 -12.71 6.34
CA ASP A 50 -9.10 -11.88 6.27
C ASP A 50 -8.76 -10.39 6.26
N PRO A 51 -8.66 -9.76 5.07
CA PRO A 51 -8.30 -8.35 4.95
C PRO A 51 -9.36 -7.37 5.47
N LEU A 52 -10.53 -7.85 5.87
CA LEU A 52 -11.60 -7.04 6.44
C LEU A 52 -11.66 -7.11 7.97
N ASP A 53 -11.01 -8.10 8.57
CA ASP A 53 -11.02 -8.30 10.01
C ASP A 53 -9.87 -7.50 10.67
N THR A 54 -10.24 -6.48 11.43
CA THR A 54 -9.31 -5.59 12.14
C THR A 54 -9.20 -5.88 13.64
N ASP A 55 -9.78 -6.98 14.12
CA ASP A 55 -9.84 -7.33 15.54
C ASP A 55 -9.52 -8.80 15.87
N GLY A 56 -9.77 -9.72 14.94
CA GLY A 56 -9.65 -11.17 15.14
C GLY A 56 -8.23 -11.73 15.14
N PHE A 57 -7.25 -11.01 15.64
CA PHE A 57 -5.83 -11.41 15.64
C PHE A 57 -5.53 -12.64 16.50
N GLU A 58 -6.33 -12.92 17.50
CA GLU A 58 -6.15 -14.08 18.40
C GLU A 58 -6.27 -15.43 17.69
N LEU A 59 -7.08 -15.48 16.63
CA LEU A 59 -7.30 -16.71 15.84
C LEU A 59 -6.07 -17.14 15.03
N ALA A 60 -5.09 -16.26 14.93
CA ALA A 60 -3.88 -16.50 14.16
C ALA A 60 -2.72 -17.07 14.99
N ALA A 61 -2.92 -17.32 16.28
CA ALA A 61 -1.90 -17.93 17.14
C ALA A 61 -1.78 -19.43 16.84
N VAL A 62 -0.56 -19.88 16.56
CA VAL A 62 -0.22 -21.29 16.34
C VAL A 62 0.76 -21.74 17.41
N ASP A 63 0.38 -22.73 18.22
CA ASP A 63 1.19 -23.35 19.27
C ASP A 63 1.80 -22.39 20.31
N GLY A 64 1.23 -21.22 20.50
CA GLY A 64 1.71 -20.19 21.44
C GLY A 64 3.07 -19.58 21.09
N ARG A 65 3.80 -20.15 20.15
CA ARG A 65 5.09 -19.66 19.67
C ARG A 65 4.94 -18.73 18.47
N TYR A 66 4.09 -19.08 17.54
CA TYR A 66 3.87 -18.32 16.31
C TYR A 66 2.56 -17.57 16.36
N SER A 67 2.59 -16.32 15.91
CA SER A 67 1.39 -15.52 15.71
C SER A 67 1.34 -15.09 14.25
N GLY A 68 0.23 -15.34 13.58
CA GLY A 68 -0.01 -14.94 12.20
C GLY A 68 -0.93 -13.73 12.12
N PHE A 69 -0.59 -12.81 11.25
CA PHE A 69 -1.37 -11.63 10.94
C PHE A 69 -1.01 -11.15 9.54
N SER A 70 -1.74 -10.19 9.02
CA SER A 70 -1.46 -9.67 7.68
C SER A 70 -1.33 -8.16 7.73
N PHE A 71 -0.50 -7.62 6.84
CA PHE A 71 -0.39 -6.19 6.60
C PHE A 71 -1.16 -5.84 5.34
N ARG A 72 -2.16 -4.99 5.45
CA ARG A 72 -2.92 -4.49 4.32
C ARG A 72 -2.45 -3.09 3.95
N LEU A 73 -2.15 -2.91 2.68
CA LEU A 73 -1.76 -1.64 2.09
C LEU A 73 -2.64 -1.37 0.86
N ASP A 74 -3.45 -0.34 0.94
CA ASP A 74 -4.27 0.12 -0.18
C ASP A 74 -3.59 1.33 -0.82
N THR A 75 -3.28 1.23 -2.10
CA THR A 75 -2.64 2.29 -2.88
C THR A 75 -3.49 2.70 -4.06
N ARG A 76 -3.28 3.94 -4.51
CA ARG A 76 -3.85 4.47 -5.75
C ARG A 76 -2.74 4.75 -6.75
N LYS A 77 -2.98 4.42 -8.00
CA LYS A 77 -2.02 4.69 -9.07
C LYS A 77 -2.75 5.16 -10.32
N ALA A 78 -2.32 6.26 -10.87
CA ALA A 78 -2.81 6.74 -12.14
C ALA A 78 -2.25 5.90 -13.30
N SER A 79 -3.08 5.67 -14.33
CA SER A 79 -2.64 4.97 -15.54
C SER A 79 -1.58 5.78 -16.29
N GLY A 80 -0.41 5.18 -16.53
CA GLY A 80 0.66 5.82 -17.30
C GLY A 80 0.26 6.15 -18.75
N ALA A 81 -0.60 5.34 -19.34
CA ALA A 81 -1.13 5.58 -20.68
C ALA A 81 -2.04 6.83 -20.71
N VAL A 82 -2.92 6.96 -19.73
CA VAL A 82 -3.81 8.12 -19.60
C VAL A 82 -3.01 9.39 -19.31
N ILE A 83 -1.99 9.31 -18.44
CA ILE A 83 -1.09 10.44 -18.17
C ILE A 83 -0.43 10.92 -19.45
N ARG A 84 0.13 10.03 -20.25
CA ARG A 84 0.79 10.38 -21.52
C ARG A 84 -0.17 11.05 -22.51
N LEU A 85 -1.38 10.53 -22.62
CA LEU A 85 -2.40 11.09 -23.52
C LEU A 85 -2.80 12.50 -23.08
N GLN A 86 -3.15 12.68 -21.82
CA GLN A 86 -3.54 14.01 -21.29
C GLN A 86 -2.40 15.02 -21.31
N LEU A 87 -1.16 14.57 -21.09
CA LEU A 87 0.02 15.42 -21.23
C LEU A 87 0.19 15.92 -22.67
N ALA A 88 0.03 15.03 -23.65
CA ALA A 88 0.11 15.41 -25.06
C ALA A 88 -0.98 16.41 -25.44
N GLU A 89 -2.20 16.24 -24.96
CA GLU A 89 -3.29 17.20 -25.16
C GLU A 89 -2.97 18.55 -24.53
N ALA A 90 -2.55 18.57 -23.27
CA ALA A 90 -2.21 19.82 -22.57
C ALA A 90 -1.08 20.59 -23.25
N VAL A 91 -0.04 19.88 -23.72
CA VAL A 91 1.07 20.48 -24.47
C VAL A 91 0.58 21.11 -25.79
N ARG A 92 -0.28 20.40 -26.52
CA ARG A 92 -0.87 20.93 -27.77
C ARG A 92 -1.70 22.19 -27.53
N GLU A 93 -2.51 22.19 -26.48
CA GLU A 93 -3.32 23.36 -26.10
C GLU A 93 -2.45 24.59 -25.76
N GLU A 94 -1.38 24.39 -24.98
CA GLU A 94 -0.46 25.50 -24.65
C GLU A 94 0.27 26.05 -25.89
N ILE A 95 0.73 25.17 -26.78
CA ILE A 95 1.35 25.58 -28.04
C ILE A 95 0.36 26.34 -28.93
N ALA A 96 -0.87 25.84 -29.04
CA ALA A 96 -1.93 26.50 -29.81
C ALA A 96 -2.27 27.91 -29.27
N SER A 97 -2.12 28.12 -27.95
CA SER A 97 -2.29 29.44 -27.31
C SER A 97 -1.07 30.38 -27.42
N GLY A 98 -0.03 29.95 -28.15
CA GLY A 98 1.19 30.76 -28.39
C GLY A 98 2.26 30.64 -27.31
N LYS A 99 2.12 29.71 -26.37
CA LYS A 99 3.11 29.46 -25.33
C LYS A 99 4.17 28.45 -25.80
N GLN A 100 5.39 28.62 -25.30
CA GLN A 100 6.45 27.63 -25.46
C GLN A 100 6.42 26.65 -24.31
N VAL A 101 6.48 25.37 -24.63
CA VAL A 101 6.50 24.29 -23.64
C VAL A 101 7.87 23.62 -23.61
N GLY A 102 8.72 24.08 -22.69
CA GLY A 102 10.01 23.47 -22.43
C GLY A 102 9.91 22.26 -21.47
N SER A 103 11.05 21.63 -21.17
CA SER A 103 11.12 20.46 -20.31
C SER A 103 10.58 20.70 -18.89
N LYS A 104 10.85 21.87 -18.32
CA LYS A 104 10.34 22.26 -16.99
C LYS A 104 8.81 22.35 -16.98
N ARG A 105 8.23 23.04 -17.97
CA ARG A 105 6.76 23.17 -18.07
C ARG A 105 6.09 21.83 -18.31
N ARG A 106 6.69 20.99 -19.14
CA ARG A 106 6.19 19.63 -19.38
C ARG A 106 6.18 18.78 -18.10
N LYS A 107 7.22 18.90 -17.28
CA LYS A 107 7.29 18.23 -15.97
C LYS A 107 6.18 18.71 -15.03
N GLU A 108 5.96 20.02 -14.94
CA GLU A 108 4.90 20.62 -14.12
C GLU A 108 3.51 20.15 -14.57
N LEU A 109 3.25 20.12 -15.87
CA LEU A 109 1.99 19.61 -16.43
C LEU A 109 1.79 18.12 -16.09
N LYS A 110 2.84 17.32 -16.23
CA LYS A 110 2.80 15.90 -15.91
C LYS A 110 2.52 15.65 -14.43
N GLU A 111 3.15 16.39 -13.54
CA GLU A 111 2.92 16.29 -12.08
C GLU A 111 1.49 16.68 -11.72
N ALA A 112 0.96 17.75 -12.28
CA ALA A 112 -0.42 18.18 -12.06
C ALA A 112 -1.44 17.15 -12.57
N ILE A 113 -1.24 16.60 -13.75
CA ILE A 113 -2.10 15.56 -14.33
C ILE A 113 -2.04 14.28 -13.48
N THR A 114 -0.85 13.86 -13.10
CA THR A 114 -0.65 12.66 -12.26
C THR A 114 -1.35 12.81 -10.92
N ALA A 115 -1.22 13.95 -10.25
CA ALA A 115 -1.88 14.23 -8.97
C ALA A 115 -3.41 14.19 -9.11
N LYS A 116 -3.96 14.79 -10.15
CA LYS A 116 -5.40 14.81 -10.42
C LYS A 116 -5.96 13.42 -10.70
N LEU A 117 -5.28 12.63 -11.52
CA LEU A 117 -5.70 11.26 -11.86
C LEU A 117 -5.56 10.32 -10.65
N THR A 118 -4.48 10.43 -9.88
CA THR A 118 -4.28 9.65 -8.66
C THR A 118 -5.37 9.92 -7.63
N ALA A 119 -5.77 11.17 -7.43
CA ALA A 119 -6.84 11.54 -6.51
C ALA A 119 -8.20 10.93 -6.86
N ARG A 120 -8.42 10.59 -8.13
CA ARG A 120 -9.66 9.98 -8.63
C ARG A 120 -9.58 8.47 -8.81
N ALA A 121 -8.39 7.89 -8.72
CA ALA A 121 -8.18 6.46 -8.90
C ALA A 121 -8.76 5.68 -7.71
N GLU A 122 -9.22 4.47 -7.97
CA GLU A 122 -9.65 3.55 -6.94
C GLU A 122 -8.44 3.01 -6.15
N PHE A 123 -8.66 2.70 -4.87
CA PHE A 123 -7.67 2.02 -4.06
C PHE A 123 -7.56 0.55 -4.47
N VAL A 124 -6.35 0.09 -4.65
CA VAL A 124 -6.03 -1.31 -4.92
C VAL A 124 -5.38 -1.90 -3.68
N PRO A 125 -6.00 -2.91 -3.03
CA PRO A 125 -5.44 -3.54 -1.85
C PRO A 125 -4.29 -4.46 -2.22
N SER A 126 -3.28 -4.47 -1.36
CA SER A 126 -2.20 -5.45 -1.32
C SER A 126 -2.11 -6.00 0.09
N VAL A 127 -2.00 -7.31 0.23
CA VAL A 127 -1.95 -7.98 1.54
C VAL A 127 -0.70 -8.83 1.61
N ILE A 128 0.05 -8.65 2.69
CA ILE A 128 1.26 -9.42 2.98
C ILE A 128 1.02 -10.20 4.27
N ASP A 129 1.11 -11.52 4.20
CA ASP A 129 0.99 -12.37 5.38
C ASP A 129 2.30 -12.38 6.17
N CYS A 130 2.19 -12.26 7.49
CA CYS A 130 3.31 -12.20 8.42
C CYS A 130 3.16 -13.27 9.49
N ILE A 131 4.28 -13.88 9.88
CA ILE A 131 4.36 -14.76 11.05
C ILE A 131 5.43 -14.22 11.98
N TRP A 132 5.05 -14.03 13.24
CA TRP A 132 5.96 -13.66 14.32
C TRP A 132 6.37 -14.91 15.10
N ASP A 133 7.69 -15.13 15.24
CA ASP A 133 8.25 -16.16 16.09
C ASP A 133 8.64 -15.55 17.45
N ALA A 134 7.88 -15.85 18.49
CA ALA A 134 8.07 -15.30 19.82
C ALA A 134 9.40 -15.70 20.49
N GLU A 135 10.01 -16.82 20.06
CA GLU A 135 11.28 -17.30 20.63
C GLU A 135 12.50 -16.66 19.97
N LYS A 136 12.40 -16.33 18.67
CA LYS A 136 13.56 -15.82 17.91
C LYS A 136 13.52 -14.31 17.67
N GLY A 137 12.41 -13.68 17.88
CA GLY A 137 12.20 -12.25 17.67
C GLY A 137 12.07 -11.84 16.21
#